data_bf71eeb67a64e3f72516af77d234c563
#
_entry.id   bf71eeb67a64e3f72516af77d234c563
#
_cell.length_a   1.000
_cell.length_b   1.000
_cell.length_c   1.000
_cell.angle_alpha   90.00
_cell.angle_beta   90.00
_cell.angle_gamma   90.00
#
_symmetry.space_group_name_H-M   'P 1'
#
loop_
_entity.id
_entity.type
_entity.pdbx_description
1 polymer ?
#
loop_
_entity_poly.entity_id
_entity_poly.type
_entity_poly.pdbx_seq_one_letter_code
_entity_poly.pdbx_strand_id
1 'polypeptide(L)'
;MVRRSKDDWAAIALRALAEGGPSAVAVEPLAAAAGATKGSVYWHFPTRDALLAAALELWEREQTDGVIAAIEREGSPRAKLTALFVSVLETRGPHVELALLTAADDPVVAAAVERVTERRLDYVAALFRELGFAAAQARNRAALAYSIYLGHAQLVRSTPHTVDALPKSYLDEAMRMLAHP
;
A
#
# COMPACT_ATOMS: atom_id res chain seq x y z
N MET A 1 19.15 -10.35 -25.54
CA MET A 1 17.99 -9.60 -24.99
C MET A 1 17.29 -10.50 -23.97
N VAL A 2 17.22 -10.08 -22.70
CA VAL A 2 16.55 -10.89 -21.66
C VAL A 2 15.05 -10.78 -21.91
N ARG A 3 14.37 -11.92 -22.07
CA ARG A 3 12.92 -11.98 -22.24
C ARG A 3 12.29 -11.74 -20.85
N ARG A 4 11.54 -10.63 -20.70
CA ARG A 4 10.83 -10.30 -19.46
C ARG A 4 9.52 -11.08 -19.37
N SER A 5 9.22 -11.56 -18.18
CA SER A 5 7.94 -12.20 -17.84
C SER A 5 6.81 -11.15 -17.68
N LYS A 6 5.59 -11.63 -17.54
CA LYS A 6 4.44 -10.81 -17.19
C LYS A 6 4.64 -10.08 -15.85
N ASP A 7 5.21 -10.79 -14.86
CA ASP A 7 5.48 -10.27 -13.53
C ASP A 7 6.60 -9.23 -13.52
N ASP A 8 7.63 -9.39 -14.36
CA ASP A 8 8.68 -8.37 -14.51
C ASP A 8 8.09 -7.04 -15.02
N TRP A 9 7.17 -7.09 -15.98
CA TRP A 9 6.51 -5.90 -16.50
C TRP A 9 5.56 -5.27 -15.47
N ALA A 10 4.83 -6.07 -14.71
CA ALA A 10 3.99 -5.57 -13.61
C ALA A 10 4.84 -4.87 -12.54
N ALA A 11 6.01 -5.42 -12.18
CA ALA A 11 6.93 -4.81 -11.23
C ALA A 11 7.55 -3.50 -11.76
N ILE A 12 7.88 -3.43 -13.06
CA ILE A 12 8.34 -2.19 -13.69
C ILE A 12 7.24 -1.12 -13.64
N ALA A 13 6.01 -1.49 -13.98
CA ALA A 13 4.87 -0.60 -13.95
C ALA A 13 4.52 -0.14 -12.52
N LEU A 14 4.63 -1.02 -11.53
CA LEU A 14 4.40 -0.67 -10.13
C LEU A 14 5.41 0.36 -9.62
N ARG A 15 6.69 0.25 -9.98
CA ARG A 15 7.69 1.28 -9.64
C ARG A 15 7.36 2.63 -10.27
N ALA A 16 7.02 2.65 -11.57
CA ALA A 16 6.63 3.87 -12.25
C ALA A 16 5.36 4.49 -11.63
N LEU A 17 4.39 3.65 -11.25
CA LEU A 17 3.19 4.06 -10.53
C LEU A 17 3.51 4.74 -9.19
N ALA A 18 4.42 4.16 -8.41
CA ALA A 18 4.83 4.70 -7.12
C ALA A 18 5.56 6.06 -7.24
N GLU A 19 6.35 6.26 -8.30
CA GLU A 19 7.15 7.47 -8.53
C GLU A 19 6.35 8.61 -9.17
N GLY A 20 5.52 8.29 -10.17
CA GLY A 20 4.86 9.29 -11.02
C GLY A 20 3.34 9.12 -11.17
N GLY A 21 2.73 8.25 -10.38
CA GLY A 21 1.30 7.99 -10.44
C GLY A 21 0.88 7.20 -11.70
N PRO A 22 -0.43 7.04 -11.92
CA PRO A 22 -0.96 6.25 -13.04
C PRO A 22 -0.54 6.74 -14.43
N SER A 23 -0.30 8.03 -14.59
CA SER A 23 0.18 8.62 -15.84
C SER A 23 1.59 8.15 -16.25
N ALA A 24 2.43 7.78 -15.27
CA ALA A 24 3.75 7.23 -15.52
C ALA A 24 3.71 5.78 -16.03
N VAL A 25 2.58 5.09 -15.90
CA VAL A 25 2.39 3.76 -16.46
C VAL A 25 2.04 3.88 -17.95
N ALA A 26 3.07 4.17 -18.77
CA ALA A 26 2.96 4.31 -20.21
C ALA A 26 3.86 3.28 -20.92
N VAL A 27 3.29 2.51 -21.85
CA VAL A 27 3.96 1.33 -22.46
C VAL A 27 5.28 1.70 -23.13
N GLU A 28 5.30 2.74 -23.95
CA GLU A 28 6.51 3.12 -24.71
C GLU A 28 7.66 3.61 -23.83
N PRO A 29 7.45 4.56 -22.88
CA PRO A 29 8.48 4.96 -21.94
C PRO A 29 9.01 3.82 -21.08
N LEU A 30 8.13 2.94 -20.57
CA LEU A 30 8.55 1.80 -19.75
C LEU A 30 9.35 0.78 -20.54
N ALA A 31 8.96 0.50 -21.79
CA ALA A 31 9.70 -0.39 -22.67
C ALA A 31 11.10 0.18 -22.97
N ALA A 32 11.19 1.48 -23.31
CA ALA A 32 12.45 2.16 -23.59
C ALA A 32 13.39 2.15 -22.38
N ALA A 33 12.88 2.53 -21.19
CA ALA A 33 13.63 2.52 -19.94
C ALA A 33 14.14 1.11 -19.57
N ALA A 34 13.38 0.10 -19.94
CA ALA A 34 13.73 -1.30 -19.73
C ALA A 34 14.65 -1.89 -20.82
N GLY A 35 15.08 -1.12 -21.83
CA GLY A 35 15.88 -1.61 -22.94
C GLY A 35 15.14 -2.66 -23.81
N ALA A 36 13.83 -2.51 -23.95
CA ALA A 36 12.95 -3.45 -24.64
C ALA A 36 12.11 -2.75 -25.71
N THR A 37 11.43 -3.53 -26.56
CA THR A 37 10.49 -3.00 -27.51
C THR A 37 9.09 -2.91 -26.92
N LYS A 38 8.26 -1.97 -27.39
CA LYS A 38 6.84 -1.89 -27.03
C LYS A 38 6.08 -3.19 -27.33
N GLY A 39 6.46 -3.89 -28.39
CA GLY A 39 5.87 -5.18 -28.76
C GLY A 39 6.05 -6.25 -27.69
N SER A 40 7.15 -6.20 -26.91
CA SER A 40 7.36 -7.14 -25.80
C SER A 40 6.44 -6.90 -24.60
N VAL A 41 5.96 -5.67 -24.41
CA VAL A 41 4.93 -5.34 -23.40
C VAL A 41 3.55 -5.77 -23.89
N TYR A 42 3.21 -5.40 -25.15
CA TYR A 42 1.91 -5.73 -25.74
C TYR A 42 1.67 -7.23 -25.91
N TRP A 43 2.73 -8.02 -25.97
CA TRP A 43 2.62 -9.49 -25.91
C TRP A 43 1.97 -9.99 -24.61
N HIS A 44 2.22 -9.31 -23.49
CA HIS A 44 1.69 -9.66 -22.17
C HIS A 44 0.43 -8.87 -21.81
N PHE A 45 0.37 -7.61 -22.22
CA PHE A 45 -0.68 -6.67 -21.85
C PHE A 45 -1.20 -5.95 -23.10
N PRO A 46 -2.41 -6.30 -23.59
CA PRO A 46 -2.94 -5.75 -24.84
C PRO A 46 -3.20 -4.24 -24.77
N THR A 47 -3.37 -3.70 -23.57
CA THR A 47 -3.63 -2.27 -23.35
C THR A 47 -2.78 -1.73 -22.19
N ARG A 48 -2.65 -0.39 -22.12
CA ARG A 48 -2.07 0.31 -20.97
C ARG A 48 -2.84 -0.03 -19.69
N ASP A 49 -4.15 -0.06 -19.73
CA ASP A 49 -4.99 -0.32 -18.56
C ASP A 49 -4.82 -1.76 -18.05
N ALA A 50 -4.58 -2.73 -18.94
CA ALA A 50 -4.22 -4.09 -18.53
C ALA A 50 -2.86 -4.14 -17.80
N LEU A 51 -1.89 -3.32 -18.22
CA LEU A 51 -0.60 -3.18 -17.51
C LEU A 51 -0.77 -2.47 -16.16
N LEU A 52 -1.57 -1.39 -16.11
CA LEU A 52 -1.89 -0.68 -14.88
C LEU A 52 -2.62 -1.60 -13.89
N ALA A 53 -3.62 -2.35 -14.34
CA ALA A 53 -4.33 -3.31 -13.50
C ALA A 53 -3.38 -4.36 -12.91
N ALA A 54 -2.45 -4.89 -13.70
CA ALA A 54 -1.47 -5.86 -13.21
C ALA A 54 -0.49 -5.26 -12.18
N ALA A 55 -0.11 -3.99 -12.34
CA ALA A 55 0.69 -3.27 -11.34
C ALA A 55 -0.08 -3.08 -10.02
N LEU A 56 -1.37 -2.74 -10.09
CA LEU A 56 -2.23 -2.59 -8.92
C LEU A 56 -2.51 -3.93 -8.22
N GLU A 57 -2.69 -5.01 -8.99
CA GLU A 57 -2.79 -6.38 -8.44
C GLU A 57 -1.50 -6.80 -7.71
N LEU A 58 -0.33 -6.42 -8.25
CA LEU A 58 0.95 -6.67 -7.62
C LEU A 58 1.08 -5.88 -6.31
N TRP A 59 0.70 -4.61 -6.32
CA TRP A 59 0.66 -3.76 -5.13
C TRP A 59 -0.25 -4.34 -4.04
N GLU A 60 -1.47 -4.76 -4.38
CA GLU A 60 -2.40 -5.43 -3.45
C GLU A 60 -1.76 -6.68 -2.84
N ARG A 61 -1.22 -7.55 -3.69
CA ARG A 61 -0.60 -8.80 -3.26
C ARG A 61 0.60 -8.60 -2.34
N GLU A 62 1.50 -7.66 -2.69
CA GLU A 62 2.72 -7.45 -1.91
C GLU A 62 2.50 -6.61 -0.65
N GLN A 63 1.76 -5.49 -0.77
CA GLN A 63 1.64 -4.49 0.28
C GLN A 63 0.35 -4.63 1.11
N THR A 64 -0.49 -5.60 0.81
CA THR A 64 -1.67 -5.93 1.62
C THR A 64 -1.65 -7.40 2.01
N ASP A 65 -1.80 -8.32 1.08
CA ASP A 65 -1.89 -9.75 1.42
C ASP A 65 -0.57 -10.28 2.00
N GLY A 66 0.56 -9.86 1.45
CA GLY A 66 1.89 -10.22 1.97
C GLY A 66 2.13 -9.68 3.38
N VAL A 67 1.72 -8.43 3.64
CA VAL A 67 1.81 -7.81 4.98
C VAL A 67 0.90 -8.57 5.94
N ILE A 68 -0.37 -8.79 5.59
CA ILE A 68 -1.31 -9.55 6.43
C ILE A 68 -0.74 -10.94 6.76
N ALA A 69 -0.23 -11.66 5.75
CA ALA A 69 0.35 -12.99 5.94
C ALA A 69 1.59 -12.98 6.86
N ALA A 70 2.37 -11.91 6.84
CA ALA A 70 3.50 -11.74 7.75
C ALA A 70 3.03 -11.49 9.19
N ILE A 71 2.04 -10.60 9.36
CA ILE A 71 1.47 -10.22 10.65
C ILE A 71 0.74 -11.40 11.33
N GLU A 72 0.10 -12.27 10.55
CA GLU A 72 -0.61 -13.45 11.08
C GLU A 72 0.31 -14.46 11.79
N ARG A 73 1.62 -14.34 11.63
CA ARG A 73 2.59 -15.17 12.37
C ARG A 73 2.77 -14.74 13.83
N GLU A 74 2.30 -13.57 14.20
CA GLU A 74 2.35 -13.08 15.57
C GLU A 74 1.33 -13.79 16.46
N GLY A 75 1.71 -14.02 17.73
CA GLY A 75 0.97 -14.91 18.62
C GLY A 75 -0.28 -14.32 19.26
N SER A 76 -0.50 -12.98 19.20
CA SER A 76 -1.67 -12.34 19.82
C SER A 76 -2.17 -11.15 19.02
N PRO A 77 -3.46 -10.78 19.15
CA PRO A 77 -4.03 -9.63 18.44
C PRO A 77 -3.27 -8.33 18.73
N ARG A 78 -2.78 -8.15 19.95
CA ARG A 78 -1.98 -6.99 20.33
C ARG A 78 -0.61 -7.00 19.65
N ALA A 79 0.05 -8.16 19.61
CA ALA A 79 1.33 -8.32 18.91
C ALA A 79 1.16 -8.08 17.40
N LYS A 80 0.09 -8.61 16.79
CA LYS A 80 -0.28 -8.38 15.40
C LYS A 80 -0.45 -6.90 15.09
N LEU A 81 -1.22 -6.16 15.89
CA LEU A 81 -1.38 -4.72 15.72
C LEU A 81 -0.06 -3.97 15.87
N THR A 82 0.76 -4.30 16.87
CA THR A 82 2.06 -3.67 17.05
C THR A 82 2.96 -3.92 15.85
N ALA A 83 3.08 -5.17 15.39
CA ALA A 83 3.89 -5.53 14.23
C ALA A 83 3.39 -4.83 12.94
N LEU A 84 2.07 -4.71 12.76
CA LEU A 84 1.48 -3.97 11.65
C LEU A 84 1.88 -2.49 11.70
N PHE A 85 1.74 -1.83 12.83
CA PHE A 85 2.10 -0.42 12.99
C PHE A 85 3.60 -0.19 12.77
N VAL A 86 4.46 -1.06 13.31
CA VAL A 86 5.90 -1.02 13.05
C VAL A 86 6.16 -1.15 11.55
N SER A 87 5.59 -2.16 10.90
CA SER A 87 5.85 -2.42 9.48
C SER A 87 5.45 -1.26 8.58
N VAL A 88 4.33 -0.58 8.86
CA VAL A 88 3.81 0.49 7.99
C VAL A 88 4.35 1.88 8.34
N LEU A 89 4.66 2.16 9.61
CA LEU A 89 5.18 3.47 10.03
C LEU A 89 6.71 3.56 9.95
N GLU A 90 7.43 2.44 9.97
CA GLU A 90 8.88 2.43 9.77
C GLU A 90 9.28 2.30 8.30
N THR A 91 8.34 2.04 7.40
CA THR A 91 8.60 1.97 5.96
C THR A 91 9.09 3.31 5.43
N ARG A 92 10.31 3.32 4.88
CA ARG A 92 10.92 4.46 4.21
C ARG A 92 10.98 4.17 2.72
N GLY A 93 10.14 4.79 1.94
CA GLY A 93 10.12 4.59 0.49
C GLY A 93 8.88 5.21 -0.16
N PRO A 94 8.75 5.06 -1.47
CA PRO A 94 7.57 5.56 -2.17
C PRO A 94 6.34 4.79 -1.70
N HIS A 95 5.36 5.53 -1.19
CA HIS A 95 4.04 5.01 -0.85
C HIS A 95 3.14 5.09 -2.08
N VAL A 96 2.83 3.95 -2.66
CA VAL A 96 1.95 3.84 -3.84
C VAL A 96 0.60 4.51 -3.56
N GLU A 97 0.07 4.35 -2.37
CA GLU A 97 -1.19 4.95 -1.93
C GLU A 97 -1.25 6.46 -2.18
N LEU A 98 -0.17 7.19 -1.86
CA LEU A 98 -0.13 8.64 -2.05
C LEU A 98 -0.13 9.03 -3.53
N ALA A 99 0.43 8.19 -4.40
CA ALA A 99 0.36 8.41 -5.84
C ALA A 99 -1.04 8.12 -6.40
N LEU A 100 -1.77 7.18 -5.80
CA LEU A 100 -3.13 6.81 -6.20
C LEU A 100 -4.19 7.84 -5.76
N LEU A 101 -3.97 8.58 -4.67
CA LEU A 101 -4.91 9.63 -4.19
C LEU A 101 -5.15 10.72 -5.25
N THR A 102 -4.17 10.98 -6.12
CA THR A 102 -4.30 12.00 -7.19
C THR A 102 -5.00 11.49 -8.45
N ALA A 103 -5.39 10.23 -8.48
CA ALA A 103 -5.97 9.56 -9.65
C ALA A 103 -7.29 8.83 -9.31
N ALA A 104 -8.03 9.36 -8.33
CA ALA A 104 -9.30 8.80 -7.90
C ALA A 104 -10.38 8.76 -9.01
N ASP A 105 -10.22 9.57 -10.05
CA ASP A 105 -11.12 9.61 -11.21
C ASP A 105 -10.82 8.51 -12.25
N ASP A 106 -9.67 7.85 -12.18
CA ASP A 106 -9.37 6.70 -13.04
C ASP A 106 -10.12 5.46 -12.52
N PRO A 107 -11.04 4.86 -13.30
CA PRO A 107 -11.88 3.77 -12.81
C PRO A 107 -11.10 2.51 -12.45
N VAL A 108 -9.95 2.25 -13.09
CA VAL A 108 -9.09 1.11 -12.79
C VAL A 108 -8.41 1.32 -11.42
N VAL A 109 -7.96 2.55 -11.17
CA VAL A 109 -7.36 2.94 -9.89
C VAL A 109 -8.40 2.94 -8.78
N ALA A 110 -9.56 3.59 -8.99
CA ALA A 110 -10.61 3.69 -8.00
C ALA A 110 -11.05 2.32 -7.48
N ALA A 111 -11.32 1.37 -8.39
CA ALA A 111 -11.73 0.01 -8.02
C ALA A 111 -10.66 -0.74 -7.21
N ALA A 112 -9.38 -0.56 -7.54
CA ALA A 112 -8.28 -1.18 -6.79
C ALA A 112 -8.11 -0.56 -5.40
N VAL A 113 -8.16 0.78 -5.32
CA VAL A 113 -8.03 1.51 -4.04
C VAL A 113 -9.17 1.16 -3.09
N GLU A 114 -10.42 1.12 -3.58
CA GLU A 114 -11.59 0.73 -2.79
C GLU A 114 -11.41 -0.66 -2.21
N ARG A 115 -11.13 -1.66 -3.05
CA ARG A 115 -10.93 -3.05 -2.65
C ARG A 115 -9.81 -3.22 -1.61
N VAL A 116 -8.66 -2.58 -1.84
CA VAL A 116 -7.51 -2.64 -0.93
C VAL A 116 -7.82 -1.96 0.39
N THR A 117 -8.48 -0.80 0.36
CA THR A 117 -8.87 -0.06 1.57
C THR A 117 -9.84 -0.87 2.41
N GLU A 118 -10.88 -1.44 1.80
CA GLU A 118 -11.84 -2.30 2.51
C GLU A 118 -11.14 -3.52 3.13
N ARG A 119 -10.29 -4.21 2.38
CA ARG A 119 -9.52 -5.35 2.84
C ARG A 119 -8.68 -5.02 4.08
N ARG A 120 -7.97 -3.88 4.05
CA ARG A 120 -7.15 -3.42 5.18
C ARG A 120 -7.99 -3.03 6.39
N LEU A 121 -9.07 -2.29 6.18
CA LEU A 121 -9.98 -1.89 7.26
C LEU A 121 -10.64 -3.10 7.93
N ASP A 122 -11.08 -4.08 7.16
CA ASP A 122 -11.71 -5.29 7.68
C ASP A 122 -10.72 -6.12 8.50
N TYR A 123 -9.48 -6.25 8.05
CA TYR A 123 -8.44 -6.95 8.79
C TYR A 123 -8.13 -6.27 10.13
N VAL A 124 -7.91 -4.96 10.12
CA VAL A 124 -7.61 -4.20 11.34
C VAL A 124 -8.81 -4.19 12.30
N ALA A 125 -10.04 -4.07 11.78
CA ALA A 125 -11.25 -4.16 12.59
C ALA A 125 -11.41 -5.55 13.21
N ALA A 126 -11.02 -6.63 12.53
CA ALA A 126 -11.01 -7.98 13.11
C ALA A 126 -10.07 -8.05 14.31
N LEU A 127 -8.85 -7.53 14.20
CA LEU A 127 -7.89 -7.50 15.32
C LEU A 127 -8.43 -6.70 16.52
N PHE A 128 -9.08 -5.57 16.30
CA PHE A 128 -9.71 -4.82 17.40
C PHE A 128 -10.87 -5.58 18.04
N ARG A 129 -11.67 -6.34 17.28
CA ARG A 129 -12.71 -7.22 17.84
C ARG A 129 -12.11 -8.33 18.70
N GLU A 130 -11.00 -8.93 18.27
CA GLU A 130 -10.27 -9.92 19.05
C GLU A 130 -9.71 -9.35 20.37
N LEU A 131 -9.43 -8.04 20.42
CA LEU A 131 -9.07 -7.31 21.64
C LEU A 131 -10.27 -6.97 22.55
N GLY A 132 -11.50 -7.32 22.15
CA GLY A 132 -12.72 -7.14 22.95
C GLY A 132 -13.52 -5.87 22.63
N PHE A 133 -13.17 -5.10 21.61
CA PHE A 133 -13.96 -3.93 21.19
C PHE A 133 -15.25 -4.35 20.48
N ALA A 134 -16.34 -3.64 20.75
CA ALA A 134 -17.60 -3.81 20.01
C ALA A 134 -17.40 -3.50 18.52
N ALA A 135 -18.19 -4.15 17.65
CA ALA A 135 -18.02 -4.08 16.20
C ALA A 135 -17.92 -2.64 15.64
N ALA A 136 -18.77 -1.73 16.10
CA ALA A 136 -18.75 -0.33 15.68
C ALA A 136 -17.48 0.39 16.14
N GLN A 137 -17.03 0.15 17.37
CA GLN A 137 -15.79 0.71 17.91
C GLN A 137 -14.57 0.16 17.16
N ALA A 138 -14.54 -1.14 16.88
CA ALA A 138 -13.46 -1.77 16.13
C ALA A 138 -13.34 -1.17 14.72
N ARG A 139 -14.46 -0.93 14.04
CA ARG A 139 -14.45 -0.29 12.72
C ARG A 139 -13.98 1.15 12.76
N ASN A 140 -14.42 1.92 13.75
CA ASN A 140 -13.95 3.30 13.94
C ASN A 140 -12.42 3.35 14.20
N ARG A 141 -11.92 2.44 15.05
CA ARG A 141 -10.49 2.33 15.35
C ARG A 141 -9.67 1.90 14.13
N ALA A 142 -10.20 1.01 13.31
CA ALA A 142 -9.56 0.63 12.05
C ALA A 142 -9.45 1.82 11.08
N ALA A 143 -10.51 2.61 10.95
CA ALA A 143 -10.49 3.81 10.13
C ALA A 143 -9.49 4.86 10.66
N LEU A 144 -9.43 5.08 11.97
CA LEU A 144 -8.45 5.96 12.60
C LEU A 144 -7.01 5.45 12.39
N ALA A 145 -6.77 4.15 12.56
CA ALA A 145 -5.46 3.53 12.32
C ALA A 145 -5.00 3.73 10.86
N TYR A 146 -5.91 3.53 9.90
CA TYR A 146 -5.61 3.75 8.49
C TYR A 146 -5.36 5.22 8.16
N SER A 147 -6.10 6.14 8.81
CA SER A 147 -5.87 7.59 8.67
C SER A 147 -4.52 8.02 9.23
N ILE A 148 -4.09 7.44 10.37
CA ILE A 148 -2.75 7.66 10.94
C ILE A 148 -1.67 7.19 9.96
N TYR A 149 -1.84 6.00 9.35
CA TYR A 149 -0.93 5.48 8.34
C TYR A 149 -0.79 6.43 7.14
N LEU A 150 -1.90 6.85 6.54
CA LEU A 150 -1.87 7.76 5.38
C LEU A 150 -1.26 9.12 5.73
N GLY A 151 -1.63 9.68 6.90
CA GLY A 151 -1.07 10.93 7.39
C GLY A 151 0.44 10.83 7.66
N HIS A 152 0.89 9.74 8.26
CA HIS A 152 2.31 9.48 8.47
C HIS A 152 3.07 9.34 7.15
N ALA A 153 2.55 8.54 6.21
CA ALA A 153 3.13 8.39 4.88
C ALA A 153 3.28 9.75 4.16
N GLN A 154 2.26 10.62 4.28
CA GLN A 154 2.31 11.97 3.75
C GLN A 154 3.40 12.82 4.42
N LEU A 155 3.56 12.74 5.75
CA LEU A 155 4.61 13.45 6.48
C LEU A 155 6.01 12.95 6.06
N VAL A 156 6.20 11.64 5.95
CA VAL A 156 7.47 11.05 5.47
C VAL A 156 7.83 11.60 4.08
N ARG A 157 6.85 11.74 3.21
CA ARG A 157 7.07 12.24 1.85
C ARG A 157 7.35 13.75 1.79
N SER A 158 6.56 14.56 2.51
CA SER A 158 6.58 16.02 2.38
C SER A 158 7.48 16.73 3.38
N THR A 159 7.69 16.14 4.55
CA THR A 159 8.44 16.73 5.67
C THR A 159 9.30 15.69 6.39
N PRO A 160 10.25 15.02 5.69
CA PRO A 160 11.02 13.91 6.28
C PRO A 160 11.76 14.30 7.57
N HIS A 161 12.34 15.51 7.62
CA HIS A 161 13.03 16.00 8.83
C HIS A 161 12.11 16.14 10.04
N THR A 162 10.82 16.45 9.83
CA THR A 162 9.84 16.49 10.92
C THR A 162 9.59 15.11 11.48
N VAL A 163 9.48 14.11 10.62
CA VAL A 163 9.29 12.71 11.04
C VAL A 163 10.52 12.17 11.73
N ASP A 164 11.72 12.47 11.24
CA ASP A 164 12.99 12.04 11.84
C ASP A 164 13.21 12.65 13.23
N ALA A 165 12.59 13.81 13.51
CA ALA A 165 12.60 14.47 14.81
C ALA A 165 11.55 13.95 15.78
N LEU A 166 10.61 13.09 15.36
CA LEU A 166 9.62 12.52 16.26
C LEU A 166 10.29 11.64 17.33
N PRO A 167 9.80 11.69 18.58
CA PRO A 167 10.36 10.84 19.64
C PRO A 167 10.09 9.36 19.32
N LYS A 168 10.99 8.49 19.80
CA LYS A 168 10.83 7.02 19.66
C LYS A 168 9.52 6.49 20.22
N SER A 169 8.91 7.21 21.18
CA SER A 169 7.61 6.90 21.76
C SER A 169 6.41 7.22 20.86
N TYR A 170 6.61 7.80 19.67
CA TYR A 170 5.52 8.17 18.76
C TYR A 170 4.64 6.96 18.41
N LEU A 171 5.25 5.83 18.08
CA LEU A 171 4.55 4.59 17.79
C LEU A 171 3.76 4.08 18.99
N ASP A 172 4.38 4.08 20.18
CA ASP A 172 3.75 3.66 21.43
C ASP A 172 2.56 4.55 21.80
N GLU A 173 2.67 5.85 21.51
CA GLU A 173 1.58 6.80 21.72
C GLU A 173 0.39 6.50 20.80
N ALA A 174 0.65 6.31 19.50
CA ALA A 174 -0.38 5.95 18.53
C ALA A 174 -1.08 4.64 18.92
N MET A 175 -0.31 3.62 19.32
CA MET A 175 -0.84 2.34 19.76
C MET A 175 -1.67 2.48 21.06
N ARG A 176 -1.23 3.29 22.01
CA ARG A 176 -1.97 3.54 23.25
C ARG A 176 -3.30 4.22 22.97
N MET A 177 -3.32 5.24 22.12
CA MET A 177 -4.56 5.94 21.73
C MET A 177 -5.57 5.02 21.04
N LEU A 178 -5.11 4.09 20.21
CA LEU A 178 -5.97 3.19 19.46
C LEU A 178 -6.37 1.94 20.25
N ALA A 179 -5.52 1.38 21.09
CA ALA A 179 -5.73 0.10 21.76
C ALA A 179 -6.22 0.22 23.21
N HIS A 180 -6.41 1.44 23.72
CA HIS A 180 -7.01 1.64 25.04
C HIS A 180 -8.55 1.62 24.95
N PRO A 181 -9.25 0.87 25.85
CA PRO A 181 -10.71 0.83 25.89
C PRO A 181 -11.31 2.20 26.19
#